data_6d2f1535cc9afa8b39bdba88eb07d951
#
_entry.id   6d2f1535cc9afa8b39bdba88eb07d951
#
_cell.length_a   1.000
_cell.length_b   1.000
_cell.length_c   1.000
_cell.angle_alpha   90.00
_cell.angle_beta   90.00
_cell.angle_gamma   90.00
#
_symmetry.space_group_name_H-M   'P 1'
#
loop_
_entity.id
_entity.type
_entity.pdbx_description
1 polymer ?
#
loop_
_entity_poly.entity_id
_entity_poly.type
_entity_poly.pdbx_seq_one_letter_code
_entity_poly.pdbx_strand_id
1 'polypeptide(L)'
;MATATEKKKAYEEWKERCRQVQSITDTSLLKSETPVERDMRIKRLLGNYAAFCEYYFPHFLQLRDKTTGEVIRTIHNAPFHNEAARKVRNTPDLKAVFMWPRGHAKSTHLDVFTPLWLMFQPKRLINFMVVVGKSEDNADRLLGDIQAELEYNQRLIADFGQQKNDGGWQEGEFKTKSGVKFLACGRGQSPRGLRDREARPDYIVIDDLDDDQLCRNEKLVHDLTDWVKEALFGALDVGRGRFIMVGNLISKNSVLYNISRTKGVFLSKIQAVDRNGEPVWKEKWTKEEAQAYRDFVGYRAWEKEMMHNPIVDGTIFRAEWIRYKRLPKLEKYDMLVCYTDPSFKSTTSNDYKACRLWGKIGTELHLIDCFVRQATVSEMVRWLYDLYERTRDTVAVQFFMEANFMQDVILDEFAVEGNLRGYQLPIMPDKRKKPDKIQRIETVSPLWERGFVFYNERKKDDPDMQVGIEQTLALERGSRVHDDAPDADEGAIWILQRNTRQESFKPVFGKRPTAKNIW
;
A
#
# COMPACT_ATOMS: atom_id res chain seq x y z
N MET A 1 -11.37 -16.73 22.36
CA MET A 1 -12.43 -17.67 21.92
C MET A 1 -13.63 -16.83 21.50
N ALA A 2 -14.18 -17.08 20.30
CA ALA A 2 -15.36 -16.41 19.81
C ALA A 2 -16.58 -16.75 20.68
N THR A 3 -17.46 -15.77 20.94
CA THR A 3 -18.70 -15.98 21.70
C THR A 3 -19.68 -16.86 20.92
N ALA A 4 -20.63 -17.49 21.60
CA ALA A 4 -21.67 -18.30 20.97
C ALA A 4 -22.48 -17.52 19.91
N THR A 5 -22.67 -16.21 20.12
CA THR A 5 -23.36 -15.32 19.19
C THR A 5 -22.51 -15.06 17.91
N GLU A 6 -21.22 -14.88 18.06
CA GLU A 6 -20.29 -14.72 16.92
C GLU A 6 -20.19 -15.99 16.09
N LYS A 7 -20.12 -17.16 16.73
CA LYS A 7 -20.14 -18.45 16.03
C LYS A 7 -21.42 -18.68 15.25
N LYS A 8 -22.59 -18.33 15.84
CA LYS A 8 -23.88 -18.44 15.16
C LYS A 8 -23.96 -17.51 13.94
N LYS A 9 -23.46 -16.28 14.07
CA LYS A 9 -23.42 -15.32 12.96
C LYS A 9 -22.51 -15.82 11.82
N ALA A 10 -21.32 -16.29 12.15
CA ALA A 10 -20.37 -16.87 11.17
C ALA A 10 -20.98 -18.06 10.43
N TYR A 11 -21.73 -18.92 11.13
CA TYR A 11 -22.41 -20.05 10.51
C TYR A 11 -23.55 -19.64 9.55
N GLU A 12 -24.32 -18.61 9.90
CA GLU A 12 -25.37 -18.09 8.99
C GLU A 12 -24.77 -17.41 7.76
N GLU A 13 -23.68 -16.66 7.92
CA GLU A 13 -22.92 -16.06 6.81
C GLU A 13 -22.35 -17.15 5.87
N TRP A 14 -21.81 -18.23 6.43
CA TRP A 14 -21.35 -19.36 5.65
C TRP A 14 -22.48 -20.08 4.89
N LYS A 15 -23.63 -20.31 5.52
CA LYS A 15 -24.82 -20.88 4.85
C LYS A 15 -25.29 -20.02 3.69
N GLU A 16 -25.34 -18.71 3.88
CA GLU A 16 -25.74 -17.78 2.81
C GLU A 16 -24.77 -17.85 1.64
N ARG A 17 -23.46 -17.89 1.92
CA ARG A 17 -22.43 -18.12 0.91
C ARG A 17 -22.66 -19.42 0.13
N CYS A 18 -22.93 -20.54 0.82
CA CYS A 18 -23.20 -21.82 0.17
C CYS A 18 -24.40 -21.75 -0.78
N ARG A 19 -25.49 -21.06 -0.38
CA ARG A 19 -26.65 -20.83 -1.25
C ARG A 19 -26.31 -20.00 -2.48
N GLN A 20 -25.50 -18.95 -2.32
CA GLN A 20 -25.05 -18.11 -3.44
C GLN A 20 -24.18 -18.91 -4.42
N VAL A 21 -23.21 -19.69 -3.92
CA VAL A 21 -22.40 -20.59 -4.76
C VAL A 21 -23.30 -21.51 -5.56
N GLN A 22 -24.24 -22.19 -4.92
CA GLN A 22 -25.16 -23.12 -5.57
C GLN A 22 -26.02 -22.45 -6.65
N SER A 23 -26.57 -21.27 -6.37
CA SER A 23 -27.47 -20.56 -7.30
C SER A 23 -26.74 -19.98 -8.51
N ILE A 24 -25.53 -19.45 -8.31
CA ILE A 24 -24.76 -18.79 -9.40
C ILE A 24 -24.05 -19.80 -10.30
N THR A 25 -23.71 -20.97 -9.78
CA THR A 25 -23.02 -22.04 -10.53
C THR A 25 -23.98 -23.03 -11.19
N ASP A 26 -25.21 -22.65 -11.41
CA ASP A 26 -26.23 -23.51 -12.06
C ASP A 26 -25.72 -24.13 -13.36
N THR A 27 -26.13 -25.38 -13.59
CA THR A 27 -25.72 -26.22 -14.71
C THR A 27 -26.86 -26.45 -15.73
N SER A 28 -27.94 -25.71 -15.64
CA SER A 28 -29.11 -25.86 -16.54
C SER A 28 -28.75 -25.82 -18.02
N LEU A 29 -27.76 -24.99 -18.39
CA LEU A 29 -27.25 -24.85 -19.76
C LEU A 29 -26.39 -26.05 -20.24
N LEU A 30 -25.96 -26.94 -19.33
CA LEU A 30 -25.12 -28.10 -19.65
C LEU A 30 -25.93 -29.37 -19.98
N LYS A 31 -27.26 -29.33 -19.81
CA LYS A 31 -28.12 -30.51 -20.00
C LYS A 31 -28.11 -31.10 -21.41
N SER A 32 -27.71 -30.32 -22.42
CA SER A 32 -27.62 -30.74 -23.81
C SER A 32 -26.20 -31.10 -24.27
N GLU A 33 -25.20 -30.98 -23.39
CA GLU A 33 -23.79 -31.22 -23.74
C GLU A 33 -23.50 -32.71 -23.86
N THR A 34 -22.88 -33.11 -24.97
CA THR A 34 -22.42 -34.50 -25.17
C THR A 34 -21.18 -34.80 -24.33
N PRO A 35 -20.88 -36.07 -23.98
CA PRO A 35 -19.69 -36.45 -23.27
C PRO A 35 -18.38 -35.94 -23.90
N VAL A 36 -18.29 -35.94 -25.25
CA VAL A 36 -17.13 -35.47 -25.99
C VAL A 36 -16.95 -33.95 -25.85
N GLU A 37 -18.02 -33.19 -26.00
CA GLU A 37 -18.01 -31.73 -25.78
C GLU A 37 -17.60 -31.36 -24.36
N ARG A 38 -18.13 -32.08 -23.35
CA ARG A 38 -17.77 -31.94 -21.96
C ARG A 38 -16.27 -32.16 -21.73
N ASP A 39 -15.72 -33.25 -22.23
CA ASP A 39 -14.29 -33.56 -22.09
C ASP A 39 -13.42 -32.50 -22.76
N MET A 40 -13.80 -32.02 -23.95
CA MET A 40 -13.12 -30.93 -24.63
C MET A 40 -13.17 -29.61 -23.82
N ARG A 41 -14.32 -29.27 -23.26
CA ARG A 41 -14.50 -28.09 -22.40
C ARG A 41 -13.63 -28.19 -21.15
N ILE A 42 -13.70 -29.30 -20.42
CA ILE A 42 -12.88 -29.53 -19.23
C ILE A 42 -11.39 -29.41 -19.54
N LYS A 43 -10.93 -30.06 -20.61
CA LYS A 43 -9.52 -29.97 -21.04
C LYS A 43 -9.08 -28.54 -21.35
N ARG A 44 -9.92 -27.77 -22.04
CA ARG A 44 -9.67 -26.35 -22.33
C ARG A 44 -9.58 -25.54 -21.04
N LEU A 45 -10.52 -25.72 -20.10
CA LEU A 45 -10.56 -25.00 -18.83
C LEU A 45 -9.36 -25.33 -17.94
N LEU A 46 -8.99 -26.59 -17.83
CA LEU A 46 -7.80 -27.01 -17.08
C LEU A 46 -6.48 -26.54 -17.72
N GLY A 47 -6.48 -26.30 -19.02
CA GLY A 47 -5.34 -25.73 -19.74
C GLY A 47 -5.21 -24.21 -19.62
N ASN A 48 -6.28 -23.49 -19.25
CA ASN A 48 -6.34 -22.03 -19.18
C ASN A 48 -6.88 -21.58 -17.81
N TYR A 49 -6.00 -21.05 -16.96
CA TYR A 49 -6.34 -20.65 -15.61
C TYR A 49 -7.42 -19.55 -15.55
N ALA A 50 -7.35 -18.53 -16.41
CA ALA A 50 -8.36 -17.47 -16.43
C ALA A 50 -9.74 -18.04 -16.79
N ALA A 51 -9.83 -18.87 -17.83
CA ALA A 51 -11.07 -19.51 -18.22
C ALA A 51 -11.59 -20.47 -17.12
N PHE A 52 -10.70 -21.15 -16.39
CA PHE A 52 -11.07 -21.98 -15.24
C PHE A 52 -11.72 -21.13 -14.15
N CYS A 53 -11.11 -20.01 -13.79
CA CYS A 53 -11.66 -19.11 -12.78
C CYS A 53 -13.03 -18.53 -13.20
N GLU A 54 -13.13 -18.04 -14.43
CA GLU A 54 -14.36 -17.44 -14.96
C GLU A 54 -15.52 -18.44 -15.03
N TYR A 55 -15.21 -19.68 -15.36
CA TYR A 55 -16.23 -20.69 -15.50
C TYR A 55 -16.69 -21.28 -14.15
N TYR A 56 -15.74 -21.66 -13.27
CA TYR A 56 -16.10 -22.31 -12.00
C TYR A 56 -16.44 -21.34 -10.89
N PHE A 57 -15.88 -20.12 -10.90
CA PHE A 57 -15.99 -19.15 -9.79
C PHE A 57 -16.56 -17.78 -10.20
N PRO A 58 -17.64 -17.72 -11.01
CA PRO A 58 -18.18 -16.43 -11.46
C PRO A 58 -18.65 -15.54 -10.32
N HIS A 59 -19.07 -16.10 -9.17
CA HIS A 59 -19.51 -15.36 -8.00
C HIS A 59 -18.40 -14.55 -7.31
N PHE A 60 -17.13 -14.92 -7.45
CA PHE A 60 -16.00 -14.11 -7.00
C PHE A 60 -15.63 -12.99 -7.98
N LEU A 61 -16.00 -13.16 -9.25
CA LEU A 61 -15.60 -12.26 -10.34
C LEU A 61 -16.72 -11.30 -10.78
N GLN A 62 -17.89 -11.37 -10.17
CA GLN A 62 -19.03 -10.52 -10.47
C GLN A 62 -19.27 -9.52 -9.33
N LEU A 63 -19.16 -8.22 -9.67
CA LEU A 63 -19.69 -7.18 -8.79
C LEU A 63 -21.20 -7.11 -9.02
N ARG A 64 -21.99 -7.37 -7.97
CA ARG A 64 -23.44 -7.34 -8.02
C ARG A 64 -24.00 -6.20 -7.20
N ASP A 65 -25.10 -5.63 -7.65
CA ASP A 65 -25.89 -4.71 -6.85
C ASP A 65 -26.44 -5.45 -5.61
N LYS A 66 -26.26 -4.87 -4.44
CA LYS A 66 -26.67 -5.51 -3.16
C LYS A 66 -28.17 -5.59 -2.98
N THR A 67 -28.92 -4.75 -3.70
CA THR A 67 -30.38 -4.64 -3.56
C THR A 67 -31.09 -5.48 -4.62
N THR A 68 -30.66 -5.37 -5.88
CA THR A 68 -31.29 -6.06 -7.02
C THR A 68 -30.69 -7.43 -7.34
N GLY A 69 -29.45 -7.69 -6.89
CA GLY A 69 -28.69 -8.88 -7.25
C GLY A 69 -28.14 -8.88 -8.69
N GLU A 70 -28.40 -7.82 -9.46
CA GLU A 70 -27.94 -7.70 -10.85
C GLU A 70 -26.42 -7.56 -10.93
N VAL A 71 -25.82 -8.13 -11.99
CA VAL A 71 -24.39 -8.01 -12.24
C VAL A 71 -24.08 -6.61 -12.80
N ILE A 72 -23.42 -5.78 -11.97
CA ILE A 72 -22.98 -4.44 -12.37
C ILE A 72 -21.77 -4.53 -13.29
N ARG A 73 -20.81 -5.39 -12.94
CA ARG A 73 -19.54 -5.54 -13.68
C ARG A 73 -18.96 -6.93 -13.46
N THR A 74 -18.42 -7.52 -14.52
CA THR A 74 -17.57 -8.72 -14.43
C THR A 74 -16.11 -8.29 -14.37
N ILE A 75 -15.37 -8.82 -13.39
CA ILE A 75 -13.97 -8.51 -13.14
C ILE A 75 -13.13 -9.68 -13.66
N HIS A 76 -12.30 -9.45 -14.65
CA HIS A 76 -11.40 -10.46 -15.19
C HIS A 76 -10.08 -10.54 -14.44
N ASN A 77 -9.39 -11.66 -14.55
CA ASN A 77 -8.06 -11.81 -13.96
C ASN A 77 -7.07 -10.86 -14.64
N ALA A 78 -6.29 -10.14 -13.84
CA ALA A 78 -5.13 -9.42 -14.33
C ALA A 78 -4.02 -10.40 -14.78
N PRO A 79 -3.07 -9.96 -15.62
CA PRO A 79 -1.94 -10.78 -16.08
C PRO A 79 -1.16 -11.42 -14.91
N PHE A 80 -0.91 -10.68 -13.84
CA PHE A 80 -0.15 -11.17 -12.68
C PHE A 80 -0.84 -12.31 -11.92
N HIS A 81 -2.18 -12.39 -11.90
CA HIS A 81 -2.92 -13.52 -11.34
C HIS A 81 -2.63 -14.82 -12.13
N ASN A 82 -2.70 -14.71 -13.45
CA ASN A 82 -2.48 -15.85 -14.35
C ASN A 82 -1.01 -16.30 -14.33
N GLU A 83 -0.07 -15.36 -14.22
CA GLU A 83 1.37 -15.63 -14.10
C GLU A 83 1.70 -16.33 -12.79
N ALA A 84 1.12 -15.87 -11.67
CA ALA A 84 1.30 -16.48 -10.37
C ALA A 84 0.81 -17.95 -10.37
N ALA A 85 -0.42 -18.19 -10.83
CA ALA A 85 -0.97 -19.55 -10.89
C ALA A 85 -0.13 -20.47 -11.78
N ARG A 86 0.31 -19.99 -12.95
CA ARG A 86 1.23 -20.74 -13.84
C ARG A 86 2.58 -21.03 -13.16
N LYS A 87 3.15 -20.05 -12.44
CA LYS A 87 4.39 -20.24 -11.70
C LYS A 87 4.24 -21.31 -10.63
N VAL A 88 3.15 -21.26 -9.84
CA VAL A 88 2.83 -22.25 -8.82
C VAL A 88 2.64 -23.64 -9.43
N ARG A 89 1.93 -23.75 -10.56
CA ARG A 89 1.72 -25.04 -11.26
C ARG A 89 3.02 -25.64 -11.75
N ASN A 90 3.86 -24.82 -12.40
CA ASN A 90 5.02 -25.30 -13.16
C ASN A 90 6.26 -25.51 -12.30
N THR A 91 6.25 -25.12 -11.02
CA THR A 91 7.37 -25.28 -10.09
C THR A 91 6.92 -26.11 -8.87
N PRO A 92 7.14 -27.44 -8.90
CA PRO A 92 6.62 -28.35 -7.87
C PRO A 92 7.16 -28.10 -6.45
N ASP A 93 8.36 -27.56 -6.31
CA ASP A 93 9.05 -27.25 -5.06
C ASP A 93 9.13 -25.73 -4.80
N LEU A 94 8.20 -24.97 -5.34
CA LEU A 94 8.18 -23.52 -5.24
C LEU A 94 8.14 -23.02 -3.80
N LYS A 95 9.02 -22.09 -3.49
CA LYS A 95 8.96 -21.26 -2.29
C LYS A 95 8.75 -19.82 -2.75
N ALA A 96 7.59 -19.23 -2.43
CA ALA A 96 7.20 -17.94 -2.98
C ALA A 96 6.55 -17.04 -1.95
N VAL A 97 6.79 -15.74 -2.11
CA VAL A 97 6.08 -14.66 -1.43
C VAL A 97 5.35 -13.81 -2.47
N PHE A 98 4.06 -13.60 -2.26
CA PHE A 98 3.21 -12.78 -3.09
C PHE A 98 2.76 -11.55 -2.28
N MET A 99 3.40 -10.43 -2.55
CA MET A 99 3.07 -9.12 -1.98
C MET A 99 2.18 -8.39 -2.98
N TRP A 100 0.86 -8.54 -2.84
CA TRP A 100 -0.11 -7.86 -3.69
C TRP A 100 -0.93 -6.87 -2.87
N PRO A 101 -1.39 -5.77 -3.47
CA PRO A 101 -2.12 -4.74 -2.74
C PRO A 101 -3.40 -5.27 -2.10
N ARG A 102 -3.89 -4.54 -1.12
CA ARG A 102 -5.19 -4.83 -0.54
C ARG A 102 -6.28 -4.80 -1.61
N GLY A 103 -7.20 -5.78 -1.58
CA GLY A 103 -8.25 -5.88 -2.57
C GLY A 103 -7.82 -6.37 -3.96
N HIS A 104 -6.58 -6.85 -4.14
CA HIS A 104 -6.08 -7.42 -5.41
C HIS A 104 -6.20 -8.95 -5.46
N ALA A 105 -7.17 -9.52 -4.73
CA ALA A 105 -7.58 -10.93 -4.78
C ALA A 105 -6.47 -11.97 -4.49
N LYS A 106 -5.43 -11.60 -3.69
CA LYS A 106 -4.33 -12.51 -3.36
C LYS A 106 -4.83 -13.82 -2.73
N SER A 107 -5.63 -13.74 -1.65
CA SER A 107 -6.20 -14.92 -0.98
C SER A 107 -7.12 -15.71 -1.92
N THR A 108 -8.00 -15.03 -2.67
CA THR A 108 -8.90 -15.69 -3.64
C THR A 108 -8.14 -16.55 -4.64
N HIS A 109 -7.03 -16.01 -5.20
CA HIS A 109 -6.25 -16.74 -6.19
C HIS A 109 -5.34 -17.80 -5.59
N LEU A 110 -4.66 -17.51 -4.47
CA LEU A 110 -3.60 -18.39 -3.96
C LEU A 110 -4.08 -19.37 -2.89
N ASP A 111 -5.18 -19.03 -2.19
CA ASP A 111 -5.75 -19.94 -1.19
C ASP A 111 -6.90 -20.79 -1.77
N VAL A 112 -7.63 -20.31 -2.79
CA VAL A 112 -8.82 -21.01 -3.31
C VAL A 112 -8.63 -21.46 -4.76
N PHE A 113 -8.48 -20.55 -5.71
CA PHE A 113 -8.53 -20.89 -7.14
C PHE A 113 -7.35 -21.75 -7.60
N THR A 114 -6.14 -21.37 -7.21
CA THR A 114 -4.93 -22.11 -7.62
C THR A 114 -4.89 -23.52 -7.03
N PRO A 115 -5.15 -23.74 -5.71
CA PRO A 115 -5.23 -25.09 -5.15
C PRO A 115 -6.29 -25.95 -5.85
N LEU A 116 -7.50 -25.43 -6.10
CA LEU A 116 -8.55 -26.18 -6.79
C LEU A 116 -8.16 -26.48 -8.25
N TRP A 117 -7.54 -25.54 -8.95
CA TRP A 117 -7.02 -25.78 -10.29
C TRP A 117 -5.94 -26.87 -10.34
N LEU A 118 -5.05 -26.91 -9.32
CA LEU A 118 -4.03 -27.97 -9.19
C LEU A 118 -4.63 -29.33 -8.80
N MET A 119 -5.67 -29.32 -7.98
CA MET A 119 -6.38 -30.53 -7.54
C MET A 119 -7.04 -31.25 -8.72
N PHE A 120 -7.67 -30.50 -9.64
CA PHE A 120 -8.43 -31.05 -10.75
C PHE A 120 -7.59 -31.27 -12.03
N GLN A 121 -6.28 -31.01 -12.03
CA GLN A 121 -5.44 -31.35 -13.18
C GLN A 121 -5.50 -32.86 -13.50
N PRO A 122 -5.39 -33.28 -14.79
CA PRO A 122 -5.43 -34.69 -15.19
C PRO A 122 -4.43 -35.57 -14.41
N LYS A 123 -3.23 -35.06 -14.17
CA LYS A 123 -2.31 -35.57 -13.16
C LYS A 123 -2.43 -34.63 -11.95
N ARG A 124 -3.12 -35.07 -10.93
CA ARG A 124 -3.32 -34.30 -9.70
C ARG A 124 -1.99 -33.78 -9.14
N LEU A 125 -1.91 -32.48 -8.84
CA LEU A 125 -0.69 -31.78 -8.44
C LEU A 125 -0.68 -31.38 -6.97
N ILE A 126 -1.77 -31.67 -6.23
CA ILE A 126 -1.92 -31.39 -4.80
C ILE A 126 -2.64 -32.56 -4.11
N ASN A 127 -2.14 -33.00 -2.97
CA ASN A 127 -2.69 -34.10 -2.19
C ASN A 127 -2.94 -33.74 -0.73
N PHE A 128 -2.15 -32.81 -0.17
CA PHE A 128 -2.32 -32.35 1.19
C PHE A 128 -2.00 -30.85 1.28
N MET A 129 -3.04 -30.05 1.48
CA MET A 129 -2.94 -28.61 1.66
C MET A 129 -3.05 -28.22 3.12
N VAL A 130 -2.20 -27.30 3.57
CA VAL A 130 -2.29 -26.63 4.86
C VAL A 130 -2.48 -25.14 4.64
N VAL A 131 -3.53 -24.55 5.23
CA VAL A 131 -3.78 -23.11 5.27
C VAL A 131 -3.36 -22.58 6.63
N VAL A 132 -2.50 -21.59 6.65
CA VAL A 132 -2.01 -20.96 7.88
C VAL A 132 -2.51 -19.54 7.96
N GLY A 133 -3.24 -19.23 9.02
CA GLY A 133 -3.75 -17.89 9.30
C GLY A 133 -3.11 -17.27 10.55
N LYS A 134 -3.38 -15.98 10.80
CA LYS A 134 -2.96 -15.30 12.03
C LYS A 134 -3.53 -15.93 13.30
N SER A 135 -4.64 -16.65 13.19
CA SER A 135 -5.26 -17.47 14.23
C SER A 135 -5.90 -18.70 13.57
N GLU A 136 -6.22 -19.71 14.37
CA GLU A 136 -6.95 -20.90 13.91
C GLU A 136 -8.32 -20.52 13.32
N ASP A 137 -9.13 -19.72 14.02
CA ASP A 137 -10.42 -19.21 13.51
C ASP A 137 -10.29 -18.45 12.16
N ASN A 138 -9.14 -17.82 11.89
CA ASN A 138 -8.88 -17.17 10.61
C ASN A 138 -8.56 -18.19 9.51
N ALA A 139 -7.73 -19.18 9.84
CA ALA A 139 -7.39 -20.27 8.91
C ALA A 139 -8.63 -21.12 8.57
N ASP A 140 -9.48 -21.39 9.55
CA ASP A 140 -10.74 -22.13 9.36
C ASP A 140 -11.66 -21.41 8.36
N ARG A 141 -11.79 -20.08 8.47
CA ARG A 141 -12.59 -19.29 7.53
C ARG A 141 -12.04 -19.32 6.11
N LEU A 142 -10.71 -19.22 5.95
CA LEU A 142 -10.08 -19.33 4.64
C LEU A 142 -10.30 -20.71 4.03
N LEU A 143 -10.16 -21.75 4.83
CA LEU A 143 -10.41 -23.13 4.39
C LEU A 143 -11.90 -23.40 4.10
N GLY A 144 -12.79 -22.73 4.82
CA GLY A 144 -14.24 -22.79 4.61
C GLY A 144 -14.68 -22.34 3.22
N ASP A 145 -13.93 -21.46 2.56
CA ASP A 145 -14.18 -21.05 1.18
C ASP A 145 -13.95 -22.22 0.21
N ILE A 146 -12.85 -22.96 0.35
CA ILE A 146 -12.59 -24.17 -0.44
C ILE A 146 -13.65 -25.24 -0.16
N GLN A 147 -14.03 -25.41 1.12
CA GLN A 147 -15.03 -26.38 1.54
C GLN A 147 -16.39 -26.10 0.89
N ALA A 148 -16.81 -24.82 0.86
CA ALA A 148 -18.05 -24.40 0.21
C ALA A 148 -18.03 -24.68 -1.30
N GLU A 149 -16.92 -24.40 -1.99
CA GLU A 149 -16.78 -24.68 -3.41
C GLU A 149 -16.86 -26.18 -3.72
N LEU A 150 -16.16 -27.00 -2.96
CA LEU A 150 -16.14 -28.45 -3.16
C LEU A 150 -17.48 -29.13 -2.84
N GLU A 151 -18.30 -28.53 -1.96
CA GLU A 151 -19.59 -29.07 -1.52
C GLU A 151 -20.78 -28.57 -2.33
N TYR A 152 -20.77 -27.28 -2.76
CA TYR A 152 -21.96 -26.62 -3.30
C TYR A 152 -21.80 -26.08 -4.73
N ASN A 153 -20.59 -26.01 -5.29
CA ASN A 153 -20.39 -25.54 -6.66
C ASN A 153 -20.87 -26.58 -7.67
N GLN A 154 -22.04 -26.30 -8.28
CA GLN A 154 -22.70 -27.23 -9.18
C GLN A 154 -21.87 -27.56 -10.43
N ARG A 155 -21.08 -26.61 -10.94
CA ARG A 155 -20.22 -26.83 -12.11
C ARG A 155 -19.03 -27.73 -11.77
N LEU A 156 -18.41 -27.54 -10.59
CA LEU A 156 -17.35 -28.45 -10.11
C LEU A 156 -17.91 -29.86 -9.87
N ILE A 157 -19.09 -29.97 -9.26
CA ILE A 157 -19.74 -31.27 -9.02
C ILE A 157 -20.11 -31.97 -10.32
N ALA A 158 -20.66 -31.23 -11.30
CA ALA A 158 -21.00 -31.78 -12.61
C ALA A 158 -19.80 -32.32 -13.36
N ASP A 159 -18.66 -31.64 -13.29
CA ASP A 159 -17.46 -31.99 -14.06
C ASP A 159 -16.53 -32.98 -13.36
N PHE A 160 -16.40 -32.90 -12.03
CA PHE A 160 -15.44 -33.69 -11.26
C PHE A 160 -16.07 -34.61 -10.19
N GLY A 161 -17.40 -34.60 -10.10
CA GLY A 161 -18.13 -35.35 -9.09
C GLY A 161 -18.13 -34.70 -7.71
N GLN A 162 -19.04 -35.17 -6.84
CA GLN A 162 -19.16 -34.69 -5.47
C GLN A 162 -17.90 -35.02 -4.67
N GLN A 163 -17.30 -33.99 -4.08
CA GLN A 163 -16.06 -34.10 -3.32
C GLN A 163 -16.26 -34.27 -1.82
N LYS A 164 -17.46 -33.93 -1.29
CA LYS A 164 -17.77 -34.11 0.12
C LYS A 164 -17.70 -35.58 0.53
N ASN A 165 -16.98 -35.85 1.61
CA ASN A 165 -16.84 -37.17 2.22
C ASN A 165 -17.50 -37.18 3.60
N ASP A 166 -18.59 -37.90 3.76
CA ASP A 166 -19.42 -37.89 4.96
C ASP A 166 -18.72 -38.36 6.24
N GLY A 167 -17.61 -39.10 6.12
CA GLY A 167 -16.81 -39.59 7.26
C GLY A 167 -15.63 -38.69 7.69
N GLY A 168 -15.43 -37.52 7.07
CA GLY A 168 -14.27 -36.68 7.37
C GLY A 168 -14.39 -35.28 6.79
N TRP A 169 -15.54 -34.62 7.04
CA TRP A 169 -15.85 -33.29 6.51
C TRP A 169 -16.14 -32.33 7.67
N GLN A 170 -15.08 -31.95 8.39
CA GLN A 170 -15.18 -31.07 9.57
C GLN A 170 -14.69 -29.66 9.24
N GLU A 171 -15.11 -28.68 10.01
CA GLU A 171 -14.53 -27.34 9.97
C GLU A 171 -13.04 -27.42 10.35
N GLY A 172 -12.20 -26.76 9.59
CA GLY A 172 -10.76 -26.71 9.83
C GLY A 172 -9.98 -27.96 9.37
N GLU A 173 -10.63 -29.11 9.21
CA GLU A 173 -9.97 -30.33 8.70
C GLU A 173 -10.94 -31.20 7.90
N PHE A 174 -10.62 -31.47 6.65
CA PHE A 174 -11.41 -32.40 5.85
C PHE A 174 -10.60 -33.12 4.77
N LYS A 175 -11.14 -34.25 4.33
CA LYS A 175 -10.58 -35.05 3.24
C LYS A 175 -11.64 -35.31 2.19
N THR A 176 -11.34 -35.00 0.93
CA THR A 176 -12.26 -35.19 -0.19
C THR A 176 -12.44 -36.67 -0.53
N LYS A 177 -13.54 -37.00 -1.26
CA LYS A 177 -13.73 -38.34 -1.83
C LYS A 177 -12.59 -38.74 -2.76
N SER A 178 -12.01 -37.77 -3.48
CA SER A 178 -10.82 -38.01 -4.33
C SER A 178 -9.53 -38.18 -3.54
N GLY A 179 -9.54 -38.03 -2.21
CA GLY A 179 -8.43 -38.31 -1.31
C GLY A 179 -7.50 -37.14 -1.03
N VAL A 180 -7.84 -35.89 -1.40
CA VAL A 180 -7.06 -34.70 -1.05
C VAL A 180 -7.42 -34.26 0.37
N LYS A 181 -6.40 -34.05 1.21
CA LYS A 181 -6.55 -33.56 2.59
C LYS A 181 -6.37 -32.04 2.65
N PHE A 182 -7.18 -31.40 3.48
CA PHE A 182 -7.11 -29.95 3.78
C PHE A 182 -7.08 -29.78 5.31
N LEU A 183 -6.25 -28.85 5.78
CA LEU A 183 -6.07 -28.57 7.19
C LEU A 183 -5.81 -27.08 7.42
N ALA A 184 -6.50 -26.50 8.38
CA ALA A 184 -6.26 -25.16 8.90
C ALA A 184 -5.28 -25.20 10.09
N CYS A 185 -4.44 -24.17 10.21
CA CYS A 185 -3.45 -24.05 11.26
C CYS A 185 -3.30 -22.57 11.66
N GLY A 186 -3.29 -22.30 12.95
CA GLY A 186 -3.03 -20.96 13.47
C GLY A 186 -1.54 -20.64 13.58
N ARG A 187 -1.20 -19.37 13.62
CA ARG A 187 0.15 -18.84 13.86
C ARG A 187 0.77 -19.44 15.13
N GLY A 188 1.98 -19.97 15.01
CA GLY A 188 2.73 -20.56 16.14
C GLY A 188 2.29 -21.96 16.55
N GLN A 189 1.21 -22.50 15.97
CA GLN A 189 0.88 -23.92 16.18
C GLN A 189 1.94 -24.82 15.53
N SER A 190 2.16 -26.00 16.10
CA SER A 190 3.18 -26.91 15.57
C SER A 190 2.61 -27.79 14.46
N PRO A 191 3.03 -27.59 13.21
CA PRO A 191 2.73 -28.53 12.14
C PRO A 191 3.64 -29.77 12.20
N ARG A 192 4.47 -29.89 13.25
CA ARG A 192 5.35 -31.06 13.43
C ARG A 192 4.49 -32.30 13.63
N GLY A 193 4.68 -33.29 12.76
CA GLY A 193 3.90 -34.53 12.80
C GLY A 193 2.63 -34.52 11.94
N LEU A 194 2.34 -33.45 11.21
CA LEU A 194 1.25 -33.43 10.22
C LEU A 194 1.58 -34.45 9.11
N ARG A 195 0.87 -35.56 9.18
CA ARG A 195 0.91 -36.62 8.16
C ARG A 195 -0.52 -37.09 7.89
N ASP A 196 -0.83 -37.34 6.64
CA ASP A 196 -1.95 -38.18 6.27
C ASP A 196 -1.38 -39.55 5.89
N ARG A 197 -1.32 -40.47 6.84
CA ARG A 197 -0.57 -41.74 6.75
C ARG A 197 0.93 -41.45 6.51
N GLU A 198 1.43 -41.65 5.27
CA GLU A 198 2.82 -41.38 4.88
C GLU A 198 3.00 -40.05 4.16
N ALA A 199 1.89 -39.37 3.75
CA ALA A 199 1.94 -38.15 2.99
C ALA A 199 2.24 -36.91 3.87
N ARG A 200 3.19 -36.08 3.41
CA ARG A 200 3.47 -34.75 3.95
C ARG A 200 2.70 -33.68 3.15
N PRO A 201 2.48 -32.48 3.72
CA PRO A 201 1.92 -31.37 2.95
C PRO A 201 2.72 -31.09 1.68
N ASP A 202 2.03 -31.01 0.54
CA ASP A 202 2.61 -30.64 -0.75
C ASP A 202 2.16 -29.23 -1.21
N TYR A 203 1.30 -28.57 -0.40
CA TYR A 203 0.94 -27.17 -0.56
C TYR A 203 0.70 -26.52 0.82
N ILE A 204 1.55 -25.60 1.21
CA ILE A 204 1.34 -24.77 2.42
C ILE A 204 1.15 -23.35 1.95
N VAL A 205 0.03 -22.73 2.36
CA VAL A 205 -0.22 -21.30 2.14
C VAL A 205 -0.36 -20.59 3.47
N ILE A 206 0.34 -19.47 3.63
CA ILE A 206 0.23 -18.56 4.77
C ILE A 206 -0.42 -17.28 4.30
N ASP A 207 -1.57 -16.90 4.88
CA ASP A 207 -2.28 -15.68 4.51
C ASP A 207 -2.33 -14.67 5.67
N ASP A 208 -1.91 -13.44 5.35
CA ASP A 208 -1.93 -12.27 6.22
C ASP A 208 -1.46 -12.56 7.67
N LEU A 209 -0.24 -13.15 7.80
CA LEU A 209 0.33 -13.54 9.10
C LEU A 209 0.70 -12.35 9.98
N ASP A 210 1.17 -11.26 9.34
CA ASP A 210 1.63 -10.05 10.01
C ASP A 210 0.47 -9.13 10.37
N ASP A 211 0.56 -8.48 11.53
CA ASP A 211 -0.28 -7.38 11.95
C ASP A 211 0.55 -6.27 12.58
N ASP A 212 -0.03 -5.07 12.76
CA ASP A 212 0.69 -3.90 13.28
C ASP A 212 1.23 -4.13 14.70
N GLN A 213 0.55 -4.95 15.51
CA GLN A 213 0.99 -5.26 16.87
C GLN A 213 2.21 -6.18 16.85
N LEU A 214 2.18 -7.23 16.03
CA LEU A 214 3.32 -8.14 15.82
C LEU A 214 4.54 -7.37 15.34
N CYS A 215 4.39 -6.52 14.33
CA CYS A 215 5.48 -5.78 13.71
C CYS A 215 6.20 -4.79 14.66
N ARG A 216 5.59 -4.42 15.79
CA ARG A 216 6.24 -3.61 16.84
C ARG A 216 7.18 -4.40 17.73
N ASN A 217 7.14 -5.72 17.68
CA ASN A 217 7.94 -6.60 18.53
C ASN A 217 8.95 -7.41 17.69
N GLU A 218 10.18 -6.90 17.60
CA GLU A 218 11.25 -7.51 16.80
C GLU A 218 11.54 -8.97 17.21
N LYS A 219 11.53 -9.26 18.52
CA LYS A 219 11.76 -10.61 19.02
C LYS A 219 10.67 -11.56 18.52
N LEU A 220 9.42 -11.17 18.62
CA LEU A 220 8.29 -12.00 18.17
C LEU A 220 8.30 -12.22 16.65
N VAL A 221 8.66 -11.19 15.87
CA VAL A 221 8.87 -11.30 14.41
C VAL A 221 9.99 -12.29 14.10
N HIS A 222 11.10 -12.24 14.85
CA HIS A 222 12.23 -13.18 14.68
C HIS A 222 11.78 -14.60 14.99
N ASP A 223 11.18 -14.83 16.17
CA ASP A 223 10.73 -16.15 16.61
C ASP A 223 9.72 -16.77 15.62
N LEU A 224 8.81 -15.97 15.07
CA LEU A 224 7.87 -16.44 14.04
C LEU A 224 8.52 -16.66 12.68
N THR A 225 9.52 -15.86 12.33
CA THR A 225 10.30 -16.09 11.10
C THR A 225 11.03 -17.45 11.17
N ASP A 226 11.61 -17.77 12.33
CA ASP A 226 12.26 -19.05 12.56
C ASP A 226 11.24 -20.19 12.59
N TRP A 227 10.09 -20.01 13.23
CA TRP A 227 9.00 -20.98 13.20
C TRP A 227 8.54 -21.30 11.75
N VAL A 228 8.41 -20.29 10.88
CA VAL A 228 8.09 -20.50 9.45
C VAL A 228 9.18 -21.34 8.78
N LYS A 229 10.46 -21.04 9.02
CA LYS A 229 11.59 -21.75 8.39
C LYS A 229 11.77 -23.16 8.92
N GLU A 230 11.65 -23.35 10.22
CA GLU A 230 11.95 -24.64 10.85
C GLU A 230 10.74 -25.58 10.84
N ALA A 231 9.55 -25.05 11.17
CA ALA A 231 8.37 -25.87 11.35
C ALA A 231 7.61 -26.07 10.02
N LEU A 232 7.31 -24.99 9.30
CA LEU A 232 6.50 -25.07 8.08
C LEU A 232 7.31 -25.57 6.87
N PHE A 233 8.50 -25.01 6.61
CA PHE A 233 9.35 -25.55 5.54
C PHE A 233 9.78 -27.00 5.83
N GLY A 234 10.07 -27.32 7.10
CA GLY A 234 10.42 -28.67 7.51
C GLY A 234 9.29 -29.70 7.41
N ALA A 235 8.02 -29.24 7.38
CA ALA A 235 6.86 -30.11 7.22
C ALA A 235 6.57 -30.47 5.76
N LEU A 236 7.04 -29.69 4.80
CA LEU A 236 6.77 -29.90 3.37
C LEU A 236 7.29 -31.23 2.83
N ASP A 237 6.63 -31.72 1.79
CA ASP A 237 7.12 -32.88 1.01
C ASP A 237 8.36 -32.49 0.20
N VAL A 238 9.41 -33.31 0.31
CA VAL A 238 10.71 -33.04 -0.32
C VAL A 238 10.59 -33.14 -1.85
N GLY A 239 10.98 -32.07 -2.56
CA GLY A 239 10.97 -32.01 -4.02
C GLY A 239 9.60 -31.74 -4.66
N ARG A 240 8.51 -31.70 -3.87
CA ARG A 240 7.15 -31.41 -4.37
C ARG A 240 6.36 -30.44 -3.50
N GLY A 241 6.96 -29.97 -2.43
CA GLY A 241 6.28 -29.09 -1.46
C GLY A 241 6.29 -27.63 -1.88
N ARG A 242 5.12 -27.11 -2.27
CA ARG A 242 4.91 -25.68 -2.55
C ARG A 242 4.67 -24.92 -1.25
N PHE A 243 5.49 -23.91 -1.02
CA PHE A 243 5.33 -22.97 0.07
C PHE A 243 4.95 -21.62 -0.52
N ILE A 244 3.79 -21.12 -0.15
CA ILE A 244 3.21 -19.86 -0.61
C ILE A 244 2.96 -18.98 0.60
N MET A 245 3.49 -17.76 0.60
CA MET A 245 3.14 -16.76 1.60
C MET A 245 2.55 -15.54 0.92
N VAL A 246 1.37 -15.13 1.34
CA VAL A 246 0.64 -13.99 0.77
C VAL A 246 0.42 -12.93 1.83
N GLY A 247 0.49 -11.67 1.44
CA GLY A 247 0.25 -10.56 2.38
C GLY A 247 0.58 -9.21 1.80
N ASN A 248 0.29 -8.18 2.61
CA ASN A 248 0.72 -6.82 2.37
C ASN A 248 2.02 -6.55 3.13
N LEU A 249 2.92 -5.77 2.55
CA LEU A 249 4.10 -5.30 3.28
C LEU A 249 3.72 -4.12 4.18
N ILE A 250 3.32 -4.42 5.40
CA ILE A 250 2.88 -3.40 6.38
C ILE A 250 4.04 -2.82 7.20
N SER A 251 5.18 -3.52 7.26
CA SER A 251 6.40 -3.10 7.95
C SER A 251 7.62 -3.79 7.36
N LYS A 252 8.78 -3.12 7.41
CA LYS A 252 10.08 -3.76 7.13
C LYS A 252 10.49 -4.72 8.27
N ASN A 253 9.95 -4.52 9.48
CA ASN A 253 10.03 -5.47 10.57
C ASN A 253 8.79 -6.36 10.54
N SER A 254 8.77 -7.36 9.65
CA SER A 254 7.67 -8.31 9.48
C SER A 254 8.18 -9.68 9.02
N VAL A 255 7.41 -10.72 9.31
CA VAL A 255 7.74 -12.09 8.89
C VAL A 255 7.73 -12.18 7.36
N LEU A 256 6.73 -11.57 6.71
CA LEU A 256 6.62 -11.50 5.24
C LEU A 256 7.89 -10.90 4.60
N TYR A 257 8.38 -9.78 5.15
CA TYR A 257 9.59 -9.14 4.65
C TYR A 257 10.82 -10.05 4.82
N ASN A 258 11.01 -10.65 5.99
CA ASN A 258 12.13 -11.53 6.28
C ASN A 258 12.14 -12.77 5.38
N ILE A 259 10.99 -13.41 5.19
CA ILE A 259 10.85 -14.58 4.31
C ILE A 259 11.10 -14.17 2.85
N SER A 260 10.60 -13.02 2.39
CA SER A 260 10.80 -12.53 1.02
C SER A 260 12.27 -12.33 0.63
N ARG A 261 13.15 -12.11 1.63
CA ARG A 261 14.60 -11.94 1.44
C ARG A 261 15.40 -13.22 1.59
N THR A 262 14.75 -14.32 1.92
CA THR A 262 15.42 -15.61 2.06
C THR A 262 15.89 -16.12 0.70
N LYS A 263 17.14 -16.58 0.61
CA LYS A 263 17.72 -17.11 -0.63
C LYS A 263 16.88 -18.27 -1.20
N GLY A 264 16.56 -18.19 -2.48
CA GLY A 264 15.76 -19.21 -3.18
C GLY A 264 14.25 -19.01 -3.08
N VAL A 265 13.77 -17.97 -2.40
CA VAL A 265 12.37 -17.59 -2.39
C VAL A 265 12.06 -16.69 -3.60
N PHE A 266 11.04 -17.06 -4.37
CA PHE A 266 10.52 -16.25 -5.46
C PHE A 266 9.65 -15.12 -4.87
N LEU A 267 9.88 -13.89 -5.29
CA LEU A 267 9.09 -12.73 -4.88
C LEU A 267 8.27 -12.19 -6.04
N SER A 268 6.94 -12.17 -5.88
CA SER A 268 6.01 -11.42 -6.72
C SER A 268 5.54 -10.19 -5.95
N LYS A 269 6.09 -9.02 -6.27
CA LYS A 269 5.69 -7.74 -5.68
C LYS A 269 4.93 -6.93 -6.70
N ILE A 270 3.64 -6.72 -6.48
CA ILE A 270 2.73 -5.94 -7.34
C ILE A 270 2.30 -4.70 -6.58
N GLN A 271 2.43 -3.52 -7.17
CA GLN A 271 1.88 -2.27 -6.67
C GLN A 271 0.51 -2.02 -7.32
N ALA A 272 -0.37 -1.24 -6.66
CA ALA A 272 -1.72 -1.00 -7.17
C ALA A 272 -1.74 -0.20 -8.47
N VAL A 273 -0.78 0.70 -8.62
CA VAL A 273 -0.58 1.50 -9.82
C VAL A 273 0.85 1.35 -10.33
N ASP A 274 1.02 1.49 -11.62
CA ASP A 274 2.33 1.52 -12.26
C ASP A 274 3.02 2.89 -12.11
N ARG A 275 4.18 3.06 -12.75
CA ARG A 275 4.95 4.32 -12.73
C ARG A 275 4.22 5.50 -13.38
N ASN A 276 3.20 5.25 -14.18
CA ASN A 276 2.38 6.26 -14.86
C ASN A 276 1.09 6.57 -14.08
N GLY A 277 0.93 5.98 -12.87
CA GLY A 277 -0.30 6.09 -12.09
C GLY A 277 -1.47 5.28 -12.63
N GLU A 278 -1.22 4.40 -13.62
CA GLU A 278 -2.26 3.53 -14.17
C GLU A 278 -2.45 2.30 -13.28
N PRO A 279 -3.71 1.90 -12.98
CA PRO A 279 -3.98 0.69 -12.22
C PRO A 279 -3.39 -0.55 -12.89
N VAL A 280 -2.72 -1.39 -12.11
CA VAL A 280 -2.15 -2.66 -12.60
C VAL A 280 -3.25 -3.71 -12.85
N TRP A 281 -4.38 -3.59 -12.16
CA TRP A 281 -5.59 -4.38 -12.40
C TRP A 281 -6.69 -3.51 -13.01
N LYS A 282 -6.56 -3.22 -14.33
CA LYS A 282 -7.44 -2.33 -15.09
C LYS A 282 -8.89 -2.82 -15.18
N GLU A 283 -9.09 -4.14 -15.12
CA GLU A 283 -10.40 -4.77 -15.16
C GLU A 283 -11.20 -4.49 -13.86
N LYS A 284 -10.53 -4.16 -12.77
CA LYS A 284 -11.14 -3.85 -11.48
C LYS A 284 -11.14 -2.37 -11.13
N TRP A 285 -10.07 -1.67 -11.44
CA TRP A 285 -9.86 -0.28 -11.03
C TRP A 285 -9.71 0.62 -12.25
N THR A 286 -10.45 1.74 -12.29
CA THR A 286 -10.12 2.86 -13.17
C THR A 286 -9.08 3.75 -12.48
N LYS A 287 -8.46 4.66 -13.23
CA LYS A 287 -7.51 5.62 -12.68
C LYS A 287 -8.18 6.55 -11.67
N GLU A 288 -9.40 6.99 -11.97
CA GLU A 288 -10.21 7.85 -11.12
C GLU A 288 -10.60 7.15 -9.82
N GLU A 289 -11.00 5.87 -9.88
CA GLU A 289 -11.31 5.07 -8.69
C GLU A 289 -10.07 4.88 -7.80
N ALA A 290 -8.90 4.62 -8.39
CA ALA A 290 -7.65 4.47 -7.65
C ALA A 290 -7.23 5.79 -6.98
N GLN A 291 -7.38 6.93 -7.69
CA GLN A 291 -7.10 8.25 -7.14
C GLN A 291 -8.08 8.61 -6.01
N ALA A 292 -9.38 8.42 -6.22
CA ALA A 292 -10.40 8.68 -5.20
C ALA A 292 -10.17 7.83 -3.94
N TYR A 293 -9.77 6.56 -4.11
CA TYR A 293 -9.44 5.70 -2.97
C TYR A 293 -8.19 6.19 -2.23
N ARG A 294 -7.15 6.64 -2.96
CA ARG A 294 -5.94 7.23 -2.39
C ARG A 294 -6.25 8.47 -1.56
N ASP A 295 -7.07 9.38 -2.11
CA ASP A 295 -7.47 10.62 -1.42
C ASP A 295 -8.28 10.31 -0.14
N PHE A 296 -9.13 9.27 -0.19
CA PHE A 296 -9.93 8.84 0.96
C PHE A 296 -9.10 8.20 2.07
N VAL A 297 -8.16 7.29 1.75
CA VAL A 297 -7.36 6.58 2.78
C VAL A 297 -6.17 7.38 3.27
N GLY A 298 -5.75 8.40 2.53
CA GLY A 298 -4.57 9.22 2.80
C GLY A 298 -3.25 8.57 2.37
N TYR A 299 -2.22 9.41 2.30
CA TYR A 299 -0.91 9.04 1.73
C TYR A 299 -0.27 7.83 2.43
N ARG A 300 -0.21 7.85 3.78
CA ARG A 300 0.46 6.81 4.58
C ARG A 300 -0.19 5.43 4.40
N ALA A 301 -1.53 5.38 4.45
CA ALA A 301 -2.26 4.13 4.26
C ALA A 301 -2.14 3.62 2.82
N TRP A 302 -2.17 4.52 1.83
CA TRP A 302 -1.95 4.17 0.43
C TRP A 302 -0.56 3.56 0.21
N GLU A 303 0.51 4.21 0.67
CA GLU A 303 1.88 3.71 0.53
C GLU A 303 2.06 2.33 1.19
N LYS A 304 1.50 2.14 2.37
CA LYS A 304 1.56 0.88 3.11
C LYS A 304 0.77 -0.24 2.43
N GLU A 305 -0.52 -0.02 2.17
CA GLU A 305 -1.46 -1.07 1.78
C GLU A 305 -1.51 -1.30 0.26
N MET A 306 -1.21 -0.28 -0.54
CA MET A 306 -1.36 -0.32 -1.99
C MET A 306 -0.02 -0.33 -2.73
N MET A 307 1.03 0.31 -2.18
CA MET A 307 2.32 0.45 -2.83
C MET A 307 3.43 -0.42 -2.21
N HIS A 308 3.15 -1.12 -1.11
CA HIS A 308 4.13 -1.90 -0.34
C HIS A 308 5.37 -1.08 0.07
N ASN A 309 5.12 0.17 0.45
CA ASN A 309 6.11 1.10 0.94
C ASN A 309 5.71 1.59 2.34
N PRO A 310 5.83 0.75 3.38
CA PRO A 310 5.46 1.15 4.75
C PRO A 310 6.35 2.30 5.20
N ILE A 311 5.70 3.41 5.55
CA ILE A 311 6.35 4.60 6.08
C ILE A 311 6.49 4.41 7.59
N VAL A 312 7.72 4.36 8.04
CA VAL A 312 8.07 4.38 9.48
C VAL A 312 8.23 5.84 9.89
N ASP A 313 7.82 6.19 11.11
CA ASP A 313 8.11 7.52 11.65
C ASP A 313 9.63 7.70 11.72
N GLY A 314 10.10 8.77 11.09
CA GLY A 314 11.52 9.12 11.09
C GLY A 314 11.98 9.57 12.47
N THR A 315 13.27 9.69 12.62
CA THR A 315 13.90 10.10 13.89
C THR A 315 14.17 11.60 13.99
N ILE A 316 14.02 12.34 12.87
CA ILE A 316 14.40 13.76 12.76
C ILE A 316 13.29 14.69 13.25
N PHE A 317 12.02 14.38 12.91
CA PHE A 317 10.86 15.17 13.32
C PHE A 317 9.88 14.31 14.12
N ARG A 318 9.16 14.93 15.06
CA ARG A 318 8.14 14.27 15.89
C ARG A 318 6.76 14.87 15.61
N ALA A 319 5.72 14.04 15.66
CA ALA A 319 4.34 14.47 15.42
C ALA A 319 3.87 15.57 16.40
N GLU A 320 4.35 15.53 17.64
CA GLU A 320 4.06 16.54 18.68
C GLU A 320 4.64 17.93 18.39
N TRP A 321 5.58 18.04 17.44
CA TRP A 321 6.13 19.31 17.00
C TRP A 321 5.29 20.00 15.93
N ILE A 322 4.34 19.30 15.32
CA ILE A 322 3.42 19.84 14.30
C ILE A 322 2.35 20.68 15.02
N ARG A 323 2.44 21.99 14.87
CA ARG A 323 1.55 22.95 15.53
C ARG A 323 0.75 23.72 14.51
N TYR A 324 -0.55 23.78 14.72
CA TYR A 324 -1.46 24.55 13.87
C TYR A 324 -1.80 25.88 14.52
N LYS A 325 -1.95 26.92 13.69
CA LYS A 325 -2.31 28.26 14.12
C LYS A 325 -3.21 28.94 13.11
N ARG A 326 -4.16 29.73 13.57
CA ARG A 326 -4.91 30.63 12.70
C ARG A 326 -3.99 31.76 12.27
N LEU A 327 -3.56 31.73 11.01
CA LEU A 327 -2.56 32.65 10.49
C LEU A 327 -3.12 34.06 10.28
N PRO A 328 -2.30 35.12 10.44
CA PRO A 328 -2.68 36.49 10.15
C PRO A 328 -2.84 36.71 8.63
N LYS A 329 -3.34 37.88 8.25
CA LYS A 329 -3.39 38.32 6.87
C LYS A 329 -1.98 38.44 6.26
N LEU A 330 -1.87 38.23 4.94
CA LEU A 330 -0.57 38.18 4.24
C LEU A 330 0.23 39.47 4.35
N GLU A 331 -0.42 40.61 4.45
CA GLU A 331 0.22 41.95 4.58
C GLU A 331 1.01 42.13 5.90
N LYS A 332 0.80 41.26 6.86
CA LYS A 332 1.48 41.31 8.18
C LYS A 332 2.80 40.58 8.22
N TYR A 333 3.16 39.88 7.15
CA TYR A 333 4.42 39.14 7.12
C TYR A 333 5.60 40.05 6.74
N ASP A 334 6.71 39.87 7.44
CA ASP A 334 7.96 40.58 7.15
C ASP A 334 8.50 40.18 5.76
N MET A 335 8.32 38.91 5.41
CA MET A 335 8.73 38.33 4.13
C MET A 335 7.91 37.08 3.84
N LEU A 336 7.58 36.89 2.55
CA LEU A 336 6.93 35.69 2.02
C LEU A 336 7.82 35.04 0.94
N VAL A 337 8.03 33.74 1.07
CA VAL A 337 8.85 32.93 0.14
C VAL A 337 8.04 31.71 -0.30
N CYS A 338 7.88 31.53 -1.60
CA CYS A 338 7.45 30.29 -2.19
C CYS A 338 8.67 29.56 -2.75
N TYR A 339 9.03 28.43 -2.15
CA TYR A 339 10.14 27.62 -2.61
C TYR A 339 9.63 26.38 -3.33
N THR A 340 10.23 26.05 -4.48
CA THR A 340 9.83 24.95 -5.35
C THR A 340 10.96 23.94 -5.46
N ASP A 341 10.65 22.67 -5.11
CA ASP A 341 11.43 21.49 -5.47
C ASP A 341 10.67 20.73 -6.57
N PRO A 342 11.10 20.82 -7.83
CA PRO A 342 10.40 20.18 -8.93
C PRO A 342 10.70 18.67 -9.06
N SER A 343 11.64 18.13 -8.28
CA SER A 343 12.08 16.74 -8.23
C SER A 343 12.08 16.05 -9.60
N PHE A 344 13.24 16.05 -10.26
CA PHE A 344 13.42 15.41 -11.57
C PHE A 344 14.29 14.15 -11.42
N LYS A 345 13.66 12.98 -11.38
CA LYS A 345 14.31 11.74 -11.80
C LYS A 345 13.79 11.41 -13.19
N SER A 346 14.67 11.02 -14.09
CA SER A 346 14.52 10.86 -15.53
C SER A 346 13.34 10.02 -16.07
N THR A 347 12.32 9.79 -15.28
CA THR A 347 11.10 9.06 -15.61
C THR A 347 9.88 9.83 -15.10
N THR A 348 9.43 10.72 -15.93
CA THR A 348 8.09 11.31 -16.11
C THR A 348 6.99 10.85 -15.12
N SER A 349 6.29 11.80 -14.53
CA SER A 349 4.99 11.76 -13.85
C SER A 349 4.88 11.23 -12.42
N ASN A 350 5.82 10.47 -11.88
CA ASN A 350 5.67 9.81 -10.57
C ASN A 350 6.43 10.45 -9.42
N ASP A 351 7.24 11.47 -9.65
CA ASP A 351 7.92 12.18 -8.58
C ASP A 351 7.01 13.28 -8.03
N TYR A 352 7.02 13.44 -6.72
CA TYR A 352 6.31 14.54 -6.08
C TYR A 352 6.90 15.86 -6.53
N LYS A 353 6.02 16.84 -6.76
CA LYS A 353 6.39 18.24 -6.93
C LYS A 353 6.03 18.95 -5.65
N ALA A 354 6.97 19.68 -5.05
CA ALA A 354 6.73 20.40 -3.82
C ALA A 354 6.91 21.91 -4.03
N CYS A 355 5.82 22.67 -3.88
CA CYS A 355 5.84 24.12 -3.76
C CYS A 355 5.33 24.50 -2.37
N ARG A 356 6.11 25.27 -1.61
CA ARG A 356 5.83 25.57 -0.20
C ARG A 356 5.86 27.09 0.02
N LEU A 357 4.69 27.67 0.33
CA LEU A 357 4.59 29.10 0.67
C LEU A 357 4.81 29.32 2.16
N TRP A 358 5.92 29.90 2.50
CA TRP A 358 6.29 30.23 3.87
C TRP A 358 6.28 31.74 4.09
N GLY A 359 5.92 32.14 5.31
CA GLY A 359 6.01 33.51 5.79
C GLY A 359 6.71 33.62 7.12
N LYS A 360 7.37 34.75 7.37
CA LYS A 360 8.03 35.06 8.63
C LYS A 360 7.39 36.29 9.27
N ILE A 361 7.15 36.21 10.59
CA ILE A 361 6.75 37.33 11.45
C ILE A 361 7.59 37.26 12.71
N GLY A 362 8.47 38.24 12.91
CA GLY A 362 9.39 38.20 14.04
C GLY A 362 10.22 36.92 14.08
N THR A 363 9.99 36.07 15.08
CA THR A 363 10.66 34.76 15.23
C THR A 363 9.85 33.59 14.68
N GLU A 364 8.57 33.79 14.38
CA GLU A 364 7.67 32.72 13.92
C GLU A 364 7.78 32.49 12.41
N LEU A 365 7.73 31.23 12.02
CA LEU A 365 7.72 30.74 10.64
C LEU A 365 6.40 30.04 10.38
N HIS A 366 5.67 30.47 9.38
CA HIS A 366 4.34 29.99 9.07
C HIS A 366 4.29 29.34 7.69
N LEU A 367 3.90 28.06 7.61
CA LEU A 367 3.52 27.43 6.35
C LEU A 367 2.07 27.84 6.01
N ILE A 368 1.92 28.62 4.97
CA ILE A 368 0.67 29.31 4.61
C ILE A 368 -0.14 28.48 3.62
N ASP A 369 0.51 28.04 2.54
CA ASP A 369 -0.09 27.25 1.46
C ASP A 369 0.95 26.31 0.84
N CYS A 370 0.51 25.27 0.16
CA CYS A 370 1.42 24.34 -0.47
C CYS A 370 0.78 23.58 -1.64
N PHE A 371 1.66 23.03 -2.48
CA PHE A 371 1.37 22.04 -3.51
C PHE A 371 2.35 20.90 -3.32
N VAL A 372 1.90 19.73 -2.90
CA VAL A 372 2.73 18.54 -2.67
C VAL A 372 2.03 17.32 -3.21
N ARG A 373 2.23 17.03 -4.48
CA ARG A 373 1.57 15.90 -5.15
C ARG A 373 2.38 15.36 -6.32
N GLN A 374 2.06 14.16 -6.74
CA GLN A 374 2.51 13.62 -8.02
C GLN A 374 1.74 14.33 -9.12
N ALA A 375 2.42 15.20 -9.87
CA ALA A 375 1.81 16.05 -10.87
C ALA A 375 2.77 16.30 -12.04
N THR A 376 2.25 16.78 -13.14
CA THR A 376 3.04 17.25 -14.27
C THR A 376 3.74 18.57 -13.93
N VAL A 377 4.77 18.92 -14.67
CA VAL A 377 5.43 20.21 -14.54
C VAL A 377 4.45 21.35 -14.85
N SER A 378 3.60 21.18 -15.86
CA SER A 378 2.58 22.16 -16.26
C SER A 378 1.58 22.45 -15.14
N GLU A 379 1.14 21.43 -14.38
CA GLU A 379 0.23 21.61 -13.23
C GLU A 379 0.92 22.38 -12.10
N MET A 380 2.17 22.08 -11.80
CA MET A 380 2.96 22.81 -10.81
C MET A 380 3.16 24.28 -11.23
N VAL A 381 3.52 24.52 -12.49
CA VAL A 381 3.71 25.88 -13.01
C VAL A 381 2.41 26.68 -12.96
N ARG A 382 1.29 26.12 -13.36
CA ARG A 382 -0.04 26.75 -13.23
C ARG A 382 -0.35 27.15 -11.80
N TRP A 383 -0.11 26.26 -10.84
CA TRP A 383 -0.33 26.56 -9.43
C TRP A 383 0.52 27.75 -8.94
N LEU A 384 1.79 27.86 -9.39
CA LEU A 384 2.66 28.98 -9.05
C LEU A 384 2.15 30.31 -9.64
N TYR A 385 1.66 30.30 -10.88
CA TYR A 385 1.04 31.48 -11.49
C TYR A 385 -0.27 31.85 -10.78
N ASP A 386 -1.12 30.89 -10.44
CA ASP A 386 -2.35 31.12 -9.67
C ASP A 386 -2.04 31.69 -8.27
N LEU A 387 -0.99 31.24 -7.61
CA LEU A 387 -0.53 31.80 -6.34
C LEU A 387 -0.08 33.26 -6.52
N TYR A 388 0.68 33.55 -7.55
CA TYR A 388 1.13 34.91 -7.86
C TYR A 388 -0.07 35.83 -8.13
N GLU A 389 -1.02 35.44 -8.93
CA GLU A 389 -2.23 36.22 -9.23
C GLU A 389 -3.08 36.52 -7.99
N ARG A 390 -3.20 35.55 -7.09
CA ARG A 390 -3.92 35.71 -5.81
C ARG A 390 -3.21 36.65 -4.84
N THR A 391 -1.93 36.87 -4.97
CA THR A 391 -1.12 37.60 -3.99
C THR A 391 -0.57 38.92 -4.48
N ARG A 392 -0.31 39.09 -5.78
CA ARG A 392 0.43 40.24 -6.38
C ARG A 392 -0.14 41.60 -6.03
N ASP A 393 -1.46 41.73 -5.92
CA ASP A 393 -2.14 43.01 -5.62
C ASP A 393 -2.17 43.33 -4.12
N THR A 394 -1.77 42.38 -3.27
CA THR A 394 -1.86 42.49 -1.82
C THR A 394 -0.46 42.47 -1.17
N VAL A 395 0.45 41.59 -1.62
CA VAL A 395 1.76 41.42 -1.02
C VAL A 395 2.74 40.77 -2.00
N ALA A 396 4.02 41.15 -1.89
CA ALA A 396 5.07 40.55 -2.73
C ALA A 396 5.49 39.19 -2.18
N VAL A 397 5.31 38.14 -2.98
CA VAL A 397 5.85 36.79 -2.73
C VAL A 397 7.12 36.62 -3.57
N GLN A 398 8.19 36.18 -2.94
CA GLN A 398 9.43 35.84 -3.65
C GLN A 398 9.40 34.34 -4.01
N PHE A 399 9.54 34.04 -5.30
CA PHE A 399 9.53 32.67 -5.80
C PHE A 399 10.96 32.17 -6.04
N PHE A 400 11.29 31.02 -5.48
CA PHE A 400 12.59 30.40 -5.62
C PHE A 400 12.46 28.96 -6.11
N MET A 401 13.47 28.52 -6.85
CA MET A 401 13.62 27.13 -7.29
C MET A 401 15.10 26.74 -7.22
N GLU A 402 15.38 25.46 -6.96
CA GLU A 402 16.75 24.96 -6.99
C GLU A 402 17.39 25.13 -8.37
N ALA A 403 18.61 25.73 -8.42
CA ALA A 403 19.26 26.09 -9.68
C ALA A 403 19.53 24.89 -10.61
N ASN A 404 19.79 23.71 -10.03
CA ASN A 404 20.04 22.49 -10.80
C ASN A 404 18.83 22.01 -11.61
N PHE A 405 17.65 22.46 -11.28
CA PHE A 405 16.39 22.09 -11.95
C PHE A 405 15.88 23.17 -12.93
N MET A 406 16.55 24.31 -13.03
CA MET A 406 16.25 25.32 -14.06
C MET A 406 16.82 24.87 -15.41
N GLN A 407 16.39 23.71 -15.88
CA GLN A 407 16.72 23.14 -17.19
C GLN A 407 15.68 23.58 -18.23
N ASP A 408 16.05 23.49 -19.50
CA ASP A 408 15.25 23.99 -20.63
C ASP A 408 13.77 23.57 -20.57
N VAL A 409 13.48 22.30 -20.21
CA VAL A 409 12.11 21.77 -20.15
C VAL A 409 11.21 22.49 -19.12
N ILE A 410 11.77 22.86 -17.95
CA ILE A 410 10.99 23.61 -16.95
C ILE A 410 10.81 25.05 -17.38
N LEU A 411 11.86 25.66 -17.91
CA LEU A 411 11.83 27.04 -18.41
C LEU A 411 10.84 27.18 -19.56
N ASP A 412 10.74 26.18 -20.44
CA ASP A 412 9.76 26.15 -21.53
C ASP A 412 8.33 26.16 -21.00
N GLU A 413 8.01 25.37 -19.97
CA GLU A 413 6.67 25.35 -19.36
C GLU A 413 6.32 26.70 -18.69
N PHE A 414 7.27 27.35 -18.03
CA PHE A 414 7.10 28.71 -17.52
C PHE A 414 6.85 29.71 -18.65
N ALA A 415 7.59 29.60 -19.76
CA ALA A 415 7.43 30.47 -20.91
C ALA A 415 6.04 30.28 -21.58
N VAL A 416 5.60 29.03 -21.73
CA VAL A 416 4.27 28.71 -22.29
C VAL A 416 3.17 29.31 -21.42
N GLU A 417 3.17 29.03 -20.11
CA GLU A 417 2.14 29.55 -19.20
C GLU A 417 2.19 31.07 -19.11
N GLY A 418 3.40 31.66 -19.09
CA GLY A 418 3.58 33.11 -19.09
C GLY A 418 3.04 33.78 -20.35
N ASN A 419 3.25 33.18 -21.51
CA ASN A 419 2.69 33.69 -22.78
C ASN A 419 1.15 33.62 -22.78
N LEU A 420 0.56 32.58 -22.21
CA LEU A 420 -0.89 32.44 -22.06
C LEU A 420 -1.48 33.53 -21.15
N ARG A 421 -0.77 33.91 -20.09
CA ARG A 421 -1.23 34.91 -19.10
C ARG A 421 -0.79 36.34 -19.40
N GLY A 422 0.10 36.52 -20.37
CA GLY A 422 0.59 37.83 -20.80
C GLY A 422 1.68 38.43 -19.90
N TYR A 423 2.32 37.65 -19.00
CA TYR A 423 3.45 38.05 -18.16
C TYR A 423 4.29 36.85 -17.75
N GLN A 424 5.55 37.08 -17.36
CA GLN A 424 6.43 36.04 -16.87
C GLN A 424 6.56 36.11 -15.35
N LEU A 425 6.42 34.94 -14.67
CA LEU A 425 6.61 34.82 -13.24
C LEU A 425 8.07 35.03 -12.86
N PRO A 426 8.41 35.96 -11.94
CA PRO A 426 9.80 36.19 -11.52
C PRO A 426 10.26 35.10 -10.58
N ILE A 427 10.78 33.98 -11.11
CA ILE A 427 11.34 32.88 -10.32
C ILE A 427 12.87 33.02 -10.23
N MET A 428 13.41 32.92 -9.01
CA MET A 428 14.83 33.09 -8.71
C MET A 428 15.52 31.74 -8.49
N PRO A 429 16.70 31.50 -9.10
CA PRO A 429 17.47 30.30 -8.83
C PRO A 429 18.11 30.34 -7.44
N ASP A 430 17.96 29.26 -6.66
CA ASP A 430 18.77 29.04 -5.46
C ASP A 430 20.15 28.48 -5.86
N LYS A 431 21.17 29.33 -5.86
CA LYS A 431 22.54 29.01 -6.29
C LYS A 431 23.48 28.62 -5.14
N ARG A 432 22.96 28.44 -3.91
CA ARG A 432 23.84 28.07 -2.78
C ARG A 432 24.45 26.69 -2.99
N LYS A 433 25.70 26.51 -2.51
CA LYS A 433 26.28 25.18 -2.39
C LYS A 433 25.59 24.46 -1.26
N LYS A 434 24.81 23.45 -1.60
CA LYS A 434 24.05 22.66 -0.64
C LYS A 434 24.91 21.48 -0.16
N PRO A 435 25.13 21.31 1.17
CA PRO A 435 25.64 20.07 1.73
C PRO A 435 24.63 18.95 1.58
N ASP A 436 24.91 17.78 2.19
CA ASP A 436 24.00 16.64 2.20
C ASP A 436 22.56 17.04 2.59
N LYS A 437 21.57 16.54 1.85
CA LYS A 437 20.14 16.89 1.98
C LYS A 437 19.64 16.67 3.39
N ILE A 438 19.85 15.47 3.94
CA ILE A 438 19.38 15.12 5.28
C ILE A 438 20.03 16.03 6.33
N GLN A 439 21.33 16.28 6.23
CA GLN A 439 22.05 17.16 7.16
C GLN A 439 21.48 18.59 7.15
N ARG A 440 21.10 19.12 5.99
CA ARG A 440 20.49 20.46 5.88
C ARG A 440 19.14 20.51 6.59
N ILE A 441 18.29 19.51 6.36
CA ILE A 441 16.96 19.43 6.97
C ILE A 441 17.08 19.21 8.47
N GLU A 442 18.00 18.38 8.94
CA GLU A 442 18.30 18.23 10.38
C GLU A 442 18.67 19.57 11.04
N THR A 443 19.38 20.45 10.33
CA THR A 443 19.80 21.75 10.87
C THR A 443 18.62 22.67 11.17
N VAL A 444 17.52 22.56 10.46
CA VAL A 444 16.32 23.38 10.67
C VAL A 444 15.30 22.73 11.62
N SER A 445 15.38 21.43 11.88
CA SER A 445 14.44 20.69 12.74
C SER A 445 14.28 21.28 14.16
N PRO A 446 15.30 21.90 14.81
CA PRO A 446 15.14 22.54 16.11
C PRO A 446 14.12 23.69 16.13
N LEU A 447 13.76 24.26 14.99
CA LEU A 447 12.72 25.28 14.91
C LEU A 447 11.33 24.72 15.20
N TRP A 448 11.06 23.47 14.74
CA TRP A 448 9.83 22.74 15.09
C TRP A 448 9.82 22.35 16.56
N GLU A 449 10.89 21.77 17.07
CA GLU A 449 11.03 21.36 18.47
C GLU A 449 10.77 22.54 19.42
N ARG A 450 11.40 23.69 19.16
CA ARG A 450 11.28 24.89 19.99
C ARG A 450 9.97 25.65 19.80
N GLY A 451 9.13 25.25 18.83
CA GLY A 451 7.80 25.83 18.62
C GLY A 451 7.78 27.15 17.87
N PHE A 452 8.76 27.38 16.99
CA PHE A 452 8.79 28.55 16.10
C PHE A 452 8.06 28.32 14.78
N VAL A 453 7.66 27.07 14.49
CA VAL A 453 7.00 26.69 13.23
C VAL A 453 5.53 26.40 13.45
N PHE A 454 4.68 27.00 12.60
CA PHE A 454 3.23 26.82 12.63
C PHE A 454 2.69 26.55 11.22
N TYR A 455 1.73 25.64 11.16
CA TYR A 455 0.99 25.29 9.96
C TYR A 455 -0.35 26.00 9.95
N ASN A 456 -0.85 26.34 8.76
CA ASN A 456 -2.14 27.00 8.59
C ASN A 456 -3.29 26.11 9.06
N GLU A 457 -3.97 26.48 10.14
CA GLU A 457 -5.10 25.73 10.69
C GLU A 457 -6.24 25.53 9.66
N ARG A 458 -6.47 26.52 8.78
CA ARG A 458 -7.52 26.44 7.74
C ARG A 458 -7.19 25.43 6.63
N LYS A 459 -5.93 25.02 6.52
CA LYS A 459 -5.40 24.06 5.57
C LYS A 459 -5.06 22.71 6.23
N LYS A 460 -5.52 22.50 7.48
CA LYS A 460 -5.21 21.30 8.24
C LYS A 460 -5.63 20.03 7.51
N ASP A 461 -6.79 20.03 6.89
CA ASP A 461 -7.34 18.85 6.19
C ASP A 461 -7.07 18.89 4.67
N ASP A 462 -6.25 19.84 4.18
CA ASP A 462 -5.84 19.92 2.80
C ASP A 462 -4.89 18.76 2.45
N PRO A 463 -5.16 17.99 1.38
CA PRO A 463 -4.36 16.81 1.02
C PRO A 463 -2.87 17.11 0.82
N ASP A 464 -2.53 18.24 0.17
CA ASP A 464 -1.14 18.63 -0.05
C ASP A 464 -0.42 18.97 1.26
N MET A 465 -1.13 19.60 2.19
CA MET A 465 -0.61 19.89 3.52
C MET A 465 -0.31 18.61 4.29
N GLN A 466 -1.24 17.65 4.28
CA GLN A 466 -1.08 16.37 4.95
C GLN A 466 0.06 15.54 4.35
N VAL A 467 0.15 15.44 3.03
CA VAL A 467 1.26 14.74 2.36
C VAL A 467 2.60 15.37 2.72
N GLY A 468 2.70 16.71 2.72
CA GLY A 468 3.93 17.40 3.10
C GLY A 468 4.35 17.14 4.56
N ILE A 469 3.40 17.14 5.50
CA ILE A 469 3.63 16.82 6.91
C ILE A 469 4.10 15.36 7.04
N GLU A 470 3.47 14.43 6.35
CA GLU A 470 3.83 13.01 6.40
C GLU A 470 5.24 12.75 5.84
N GLN A 471 5.63 13.42 4.75
CA GLN A 471 7.00 13.37 4.25
C GLN A 471 8.00 13.88 5.29
N THR A 472 7.67 14.99 5.97
CA THR A 472 8.50 15.56 7.04
C THR A 472 8.65 14.59 8.22
N LEU A 473 7.54 13.99 8.69
CA LEU A 473 7.55 13.05 9.81
C LEU A 473 8.24 11.72 9.49
N ALA A 474 8.24 11.31 8.22
CA ALA A 474 8.85 10.05 7.77
C ALA A 474 10.36 10.18 7.48
N LEU A 475 10.93 11.38 7.61
CA LEU A 475 12.32 11.64 7.24
C LEU A 475 13.29 10.99 8.22
N GLU A 476 14.20 10.15 7.69
CA GLU A 476 15.31 9.55 8.43
C GLU A 476 16.52 9.30 7.53
N ARG A 477 17.71 9.15 8.11
CA ARG A 477 18.92 8.84 7.36
C ARG A 477 18.83 7.48 6.68
N GLY A 478 19.10 7.44 5.38
CA GLY A 478 19.06 6.20 4.57
C GLY A 478 17.65 5.74 4.18
N SER A 479 16.61 6.49 4.51
CA SER A 479 15.24 6.23 4.03
C SER A 479 15.13 6.45 2.51
N ARG A 480 14.21 5.72 1.87
CA ARG A 480 13.80 5.93 0.47
C ARG A 480 12.42 6.60 0.39
N VAL A 481 11.98 7.21 1.45
CA VAL A 481 10.73 7.98 1.49
C VAL A 481 10.90 9.25 0.68
N HIS A 482 9.81 9.73 0.07
CA HIS A 482 9.78 11.04 -0.57
C HIS A 482 10.12 12.13 0.44
N ASP A 483 11.02 13.03 0.07
CA ASP A 483 11.56 14.08 0.93
C ASP A 483 11.50 15.46 0.25
N ASP A 484 10.66 15.60 -0.78
CA ASP A 484 10.53 16.80 -1.60
C ASP A 484 9.96 17.99 -0.78
N ALA A 485 8.96 17.71 0.08
CA ALA A 485 8.37 18.75 0.93
C ALA A 485 9.35 19.26 2.01
N PRO A 486 10.02 18.43 2.82
CA PRO A 486 11.00 18.92 3.80
C PRO A 486 12.23 19.58 3.15
N ASP A 487 12.62 19.22 1.92
CA ASP A 487 13.68 19.91 1.19
C ASP A 487 13.25 21.32 0.74
N ALA A 488 12.02 21.46 0.23
CA ALA A 488 11.44 22.77 -0.09
C ALA A 488 11.26 23.64 1.17
N ASP A 489 10.86 23.04 2.30
CA ASP A 489 10.75 23.73 3.59
C ASP A 489 12.13 24.27 4.05
N GLU A 490 13.18 23.45 4.00
CA GLU A 490 14.55 23.89 4.32
C GLU A 490 14.97 25.05 3.44
N GLY A 491 14.71 24.96 2.12
CA GLY A 491 15.03 26.01 1.15
C GLY A 491 14.37 27.34 1.49
N ALA A 492 13.06 27.32 1.75
CA ALA A 492 12.29 28.50 2.12
C ALA A 492 12.75 29.12 3.45
N ILE A 493 12.91 28.28 4.48
CA ILE A 493 13.32 28.72 5.82
C ILE A 493 14.71 29.34 5.81
N TRP A 494 15.65 28.74 5.07
CA TRP A 494 16.99 29.27 4.95
C TRP A 494 16.98 30.70 4.36
N ILE A 495 16.17 30.95 3.33
CA ILE A 495 16.02 32.26 2.68
C ILE A 495 15.38 33.26 3.67
N LEU A 496 14.31 32.85 4.36
CA LEU A 496 13.59 33.69 5.32
C LEU A 496 14.47 34.09 6.52
N GLN A 497 15.36 33.22 6.96
CA GLN A 497 16.24 33.53 8.09
C GLN A 497 17.38 34.50 7.74
N ARG A 498 17.87 34.48 6.49
CA ARG A 498 19.00 35.31 6.08
C ARG A 498 18.62 36.67 5.49
N ASN A 499 17.48 36.75 4.85
CA ASN A 499 17.07 37.96 4.14
C ASN A 499 16.13 38.87 4.94
N THR A 500 15.66 38.44 6.11
CA THR A 500 14.94 39.35 7.03
C THR A 500 15.92 40.35 7.64
N ARG A 501 15.58 41.65 7.59
CA ARG A 501 16.34 42.70 8.30
C ARG A 501 16.51 42.26 9.75
N GLN A 502 17.74 41.98 10.16
CA GLN A 502 18.09 41.95 11.57
C GLN A 502 17.88 43.36 12.09
N GLU A 503 16.88 43.56 12.96
CA GLU A 503 16.93 44.74 13.85
C GLU A 503 18.28 44.67 14.56
N SER A 504 19.12 45.67 14.27
CA SER A 504 20.43 45.76 14.92
C SER A 504 20.19 45.72 16.42
N PHE A 505 20.66 44.67 17.08
CA PHE A 505 20.68 44.62 18.53
C PHE A 505 21.40 45.88 19.07
N LYS A 506 20.64 46.82 19.61
CA LYS A 506 21.18 47.96 20.33
C LYS A 506 21.33 47.54 21.79
N PRO A 507 22.55 47.23 22.26
CA PRO A 507 22.73 46.88 23.64
C PRO A 507 22.39 48.09 24.49
N VAL A 508 21.39 47.95 25.38
CA VAL A 508 21.07 48.96 26.39
C VAL A 508 22.02 48.72 27.55
N PHE A 509 23.06 49.51 27.58
CA PHE A 509 23.95 49.52 28.75
C PHE A 509 23.23 50.27 29.90
N GLY A 510 22.75 49.52 30.88
CA GLY A 510 22.29 50.09 32.15
C GLY A 510 23.49 50.69 32.91
N LYS A 511 23.43 51.96 33.26
CA LYS A 511 24.38 52.55 34.21
C LYS A 511 24.25 51.80 35.57
N ARG A 512 25.33 51.19 36.02
CA ARG A 512 25.41 50.66 37.40
C ARG A 512 25.08 51.79 38.36
N PRO A 513 24.19 51.62 39.34
CA PRO A 513 24.02 52.60 40.40
C PRO A 513 25.33 52.70 41.19
N THR A 514 25.87 53.89 41.25
CA THR A 514 27.00 54.20 42.13
C THR A 514 26.55 54.01 43.58
N ALA A 515 27.20 53.10 44.33
CA ALA A 515 26.99 52.92 45.73
C ALA A 515 27.31 54.27 46.45
N LYS A 516 26.28 54.88 47.02
CA LYS A 516 26.50 55.96 48.01
C LYS A 516 27.00 55.30 49.26
N ASN A 517 28.20 55.74 49.71
CA ASN A 517 28.77 55.41 50.99
C ASN A 517 27.74 55.74 52.05
N ILE A 518 27.41 54.74 52.85
CA ILE A 518 26.71 54.92 54.12
C ILE A 518 27.80 54.78 55.21
N TRP A 519 28.06 55.89 55.91
CA TRP A 519 28.64 55.87 57.19
C TRP A 519 27.55 55.82 58.23
#